data_8175643507cb5fc543eba4dbcf600413
#
_entry.id   8175643507cb5fc543eba4dbcf600413
#
_cell.length_a   1.000
_cell.length_b   1.000
_cell.length_c   1.000
_cell.angle_alpha   90.00
_cell.angle_beta   90.00
_cell.angle_gamma   90.00
#
_symmetry.space_group_name_H-M   'P 1'
#
loop_
_entity.id
_entity.type
_entity.pdbx_description
1 polymer ?
#
loop_
_entity_poly.entity_id
_entity_poly.type
_entity_poly.pdbx_seq_one_letter_code
_entity_poly.pdbx_strand_id
1 'polypeptide(L)'
;MIKKILLGMTLLMGMVSCTEDFTDWGNPQTNSQKEAVAFGNGSVAPVDVINLADVNTEKVKVASIVAPTSSNAAYTPNYKINFDGQSFDIDADGNMATAELTSYIVDKWGKRPTERDIDATLDAWVSNGSTAVKMATSATFQVKAIPEAPVIEEGYYLVGDMFTTEEVNGWTKEAAKAFKHSDKDVYEDPIFTVSFETTKADQYWKIIPKKNIDADDLWAAGVVGPKVDGDDSMTGLLTNGDAKAGKIAKAGKYKLTINMMDYSYTLEEVNYDPFIYFIGATDGWTNAEQKLALVDDAKGVYTGYLYCADPNGWGNQFKFQRVAGSWDNEINSSAFSTFSGAATSEGGNIGVNAGEGVYYFDVNLSEGTITATKVETMGMIGTFNNWDGDAVMTWNAEEY
;
A
#
# COMPACT_ATOMS: atom_id res chain seq x y z
N MET A 1 -0.98 -51.93 -13.34
CA MET A 1 -1.60 -53.16 -12.76
C MET A 1 -2.00 -52.83 -11.34
N ILE A 2 -3.22 -52.42 -11.13
CA ILE A 2 -3.73 -52.03 -9.81
C ILE A 2 -4.80 -53.08 -9.46
N LYS A 3 -4.49 -53.90 -8.48
CA LYS A 3 -5.42 -54.88 -7.96
C LYS A 3 -6.42 -54.19 -7.04
N LYS A 4 -7.68 -54.21 -7.47
CA LYS A 4 -8.82 -53.90 -6.64
C LYS A 4 -8.96 -54.97 -5.57
N ILE A 5 -8.80 -54.63 -4.32
CA ILE A 5 -9.20 -55.47 -3.19
C ILE A 5 -10.58 -54.99 -2.78
N LEU A 6 -11.56 -55.76 -3.17
CA LEU A 6 -12.93 -55.65 -2.71
C LEU A 6 -13.01 -56.40 -1.38
N LEU A 7 -12.99 -55.69 -0.27
CA LEU A 7 -13.19 -56.29 1.04
C LEU A 7 -14.71 -56.33 1.32
N GLY A 8 -15.29 -57.50 1.14
CA GLY A 8 -16.65 -57.76 1.51
C GLY A 8 -16.79 -57.70 3.04
N MET A 9 -17.48 -56.68 3.50
CA MET A 9 -17.86 -56.55 4.90
C MET A 9 -19.12 -57.41 5.11
N THR A 10 -18.90 -58.61 5.56
CA THR A 10 -19.96 -59.50 6.00
C THR A 10 -20.62 -58.88 7.21
N LEU A 11 -21.86 -58.45 7.04
CA LEU A 11 -22.72 -57.97 8.11
C LEU A 11 -23.11 -59.20 8.97
N LEU A 12 -22.35 -59.43 10.03
CA LEU A 12 -22.82 -60.28 11.12
C LEU A 12 -23.91 -59.51 11.86
N MET A 13 -25.15 -59.77 11.52
CA MET A 13 -26.26 -59.48 12.42
C MET A 13 -26.10 -60.38 13.64
N GLY A 14 -25.39 -59.92 14.64
CA GLY A 14 -25.53 -60.45 15.98
C GLY A 14 -26.93 -60.10 16.45
N MET A 15 -27.80 -61.11 16.37
CA MET A 15 -29.00 -61.01 17.17
C MET A 15 -28.59 -61.12 18.63
N VAL A 16 -28.35 -59.93 19.21
CA VAL A 16 -28.38 -59.77 20.65
C VAL A 16 -29.83 -59.89 21.01
N SER A 17 -30.18 -61.15 21.43
CA SER A 17 -31.43 -61.36 22.11
C SER A 17 -31.46 -60.47 23.31
N CYS A 18 -32.15 -59.31 23.21
CA CYS A 18 -32.56 -58.59 24.36
C CYS A 18 -33.52 -59.42 25.17
N THR A 19 -33.00 -60.13 26.15
CA THR A 19 -33.76 -60.63 27.27
C THR A 19 -33.97 -59.52 28.30
N GLU A 20 -34.40 -58.36 27.83
CA GLU A 20 -34.95 -57.34 28.68
C GLU A 20 -36.47 -57.49 28.60
N ASP A 21 -37.04 -57.70 29.77
CA ASP A 21 -38.46 -57.79 29.98
C ASP A 21 -39.19 -56.69 29.24
N PHE A 22 -40.08 -57.06 28.31
CA PHE A 22 -40.94 -56.11 27.56
C PHE A 22 -41.99 -55.45 28.48
N THR A 23 -41.64 -55.17 29.73
CA THR A 23 -42.48 -54.42 30.65
C THR A 23 -42.43 -52.89 30.40
N ASP A 24 -41.47 -52.43 29.53
CA ASP A 24 -41.34 -51.02 29.16
C ASP A 24 -42.39 -50.55 28.17
N TRP A 25 -43.18 -51.40 27.59
CA TRP A 25 -44.28 -50.98 26.72
C TRP A 25 -45.46 -50.32 27.46
N GLY A 26 -45.50 -50.44 28.77
CA GLY A 26 -46.50 -49.79 29.62
C GLY A 26 -46.02 -48.49 30.26
N ASN A 27 -44.73 -48.19 30.14
CA ASN A 27 -44.16 -47.00 30.71
C ASN A 27 -43.47 -46.20 29.61
N PRO A 28 -44.17 -45.32 28.90
CA PRO A 28 -43.59 -44.55 27.83
C PRO A 28 -42.48 -43.69 28.42
N GLN A 29 -41.27 -44.16 28.16
CA GLN A 29 -40.03 -43.39 28.22
C GLN A 29 -39.83 -42.52 29.43
N THR A 30 -38.94 -42.95 30.29
CA THR A 30 -38.24 -42.12 31.28
C THR A 30 -37.23 -41.15 30.60
N ASN A 31 -37.13 -41.11 29.28
CA ASN A 31 -36.57 -39.98 28.59
C ASN A 31 -37.59 -38.86 28.72
N SER A 32 -37.36 -37.98 29.68
CA SER A 32 -38.07 -36.70 29.71
C SER A 32 -38.14 -36.15 28.30
N GLN A 33 -39.38 -35.99 27.78
CA GLN A 33 -39.57 -35.28 26.52
C GLN A 33 -38.69 -34.04 26.57
N LYS A 34 -37.83 -33.89 25.56
CA LYS A 34 -37.06 -32.65 25.43
C LYS A 34 -38.06 -31.52 25.60
N GLU A 35 -37.92 -30.78 26.66
CA GLU A 35 -38.79 -29.68 26.96
C GLU A 35 -38.92 -28.83 25.71
N ALA A 36 -40.12 -28.71 25.17
CA ALA A 36 -40.38 -27.88 24.00
C ALA A 36 -40.26 -26.43 24.48
N VAL A 37 -39.09 -25.85 24.34
CA VAL A 37 -38.88 -24.46 24.67
C VAL A 37 -39.48 -23.64 23.54
N ALA A 38 -40.62 -23.00 23.82
CA ALA A 38 -41.21 -22.04 22.90
C ALA A 38 -40.51 -20.69 23.06
N PHE A 39 -39.88 -20.22 22.00
CA PHE A 39 -39.30 -18.89 21.93
C PHE A 39 -40.33 -17.96 21.24
N GLY A 40 -40.67 -16.88 21.90
CA GLY A 40 -41.42 -15.78 21.30
C GLY A 40 -40.56 -15.07 20.24
N ASN A 41 -41.21 -14.20 19.47
CA ASN A 41 -40.56 -13.52 18.34
C ASN A 41 -39.39 -12.64 18.78
N GLY A 42 -38.19 -13.04 18.45
CA GLY A 42 -37.02 -12.17 18.43
C GLY A 42 -36.90 -11.46 17.08
N SER A 43 -36.21 -10.37 17.02
CA SER A 43 -35.93 -9.65 15.79
C SER A 43 -34.56 -8.98 15.83
N VAL A 44 -34.04 -8.68 14.65
CA VAL A 44 -32.84 -7.87 14.45
C VAL A 44 -33.15 -6.76 13.48
N ALA A 45 -32.59 -5.59 13.75
CA ALA A 45 -32.67 -4.42 12.86
C ALA A 45 -31.27 -3.81 12.69
N PRO A 46 -31.00 -3.19 11.52
CA PRO A 46 -29.78 -2.43 11.32
C PRO A 46 -29.69 -1.24 12.29
N VAL A 47 -28.49 -0.76 12.51
CA VAL A 47 -28.21 0.52 13.20
C VAL A 47 -27.83 1.59 12.16
N ASP A 48 -27.67 2.82 12.62
CA ASP A 48 -27.15 3.90 11.81
C ASP A 48 -25.71 3.59 11.31
N VAL A 49 -25.25 4.33 10.31
CA VAL A 49 -23.90 4.18 9.76
C VAL A 49 -22.85 4.32 10.86
N ILE A 50 -21.99 3.34 10.95
CA ILE A 50 -20.88 3.28 11.91
C ILE A 50 -19.66 3.94 11.28
N ASN A 51 -19.29 5.14 11.75
CA ASN A 51 -18.01 5.73 11.38
C ASN A 51 -16.94 5.25 12.36
N LEU A 52 -16.05 4.37 11.92
CA LEU A 52 -15.01 3.77 12.78
C LEU A 52 -14.00 4.80 13.31
N ALA A 53 -13.84 5.94 12.64
CA ALA A 53 -13.01 7.04 13.14
C ALA A 53 -13.56 7.68 14.43
N ASP A 54 -14.86 7.54 14.69
CA ASP A 54 -15.53 8.09 15.88
C ASP A 54 -15.67 7.04 17.01
N VAL A 55 -15.28 5.77 16.75
CA VAL A 55 -15.41 4.65 17.69
C VAL A 55 -14.11 4.47 18.49
N ASN A 56 -14.15 4.82 19.78
CA ASN A 56 -13.02 4.71 20.72
C ASN A 56 -13.27 3.65 21.82
N THR A 57 -14.19 2.73 21.56
CA THR A 57 -14.54 1.63 22.47
C THR A 57 -14.10 0.28 21.92
N GLU A 58 -13.82 -0.69 22.81
CA GLU A 58 -13.45 -2.05 22.40
C GLU A 58 -14.57 -2.77 21.64
N LYS A 59 -15.81 -2.34 21.83
CA LYS A 59 -16.98 -2.90 21.15
C LYS A 59 -17.81 -1.80 20.48
N VAL A 60 -18.41 -2.14 19.35
CA VAL A 60 -19.28 -1.26 18.57
C VAL A 60 -20.60 -1.94 18.29
N LYS A 61 -21.68 -1.17 18.36
CA LYS A 61 -23.02 -1.66 18.07
C LYS A 61 -23.23 -1.78 16.58
N VAL A 62 -23.48 -3.01 16.10
CA VAL A 62 -23.69 -3.33 14.67
C VAL A 62 -25.13 -3.73 14.34
N ALA A 63 -25.92 -4.04 15.36
CA ALA A 63 -27.33 -4.42 15.20
C ALA A 63 -28.14 -4.04 16.43
N SER A 64 -29.43 -3.83 16.25
CA SER A 64 -30.41 -3.76 17.34
C SER A 64 -31.11 -5.09 17.45
N ILE A 65 -30.90 -5.80 18.58
CA ILE A 65 -31.45 -7.12 18.83
C ILE A 65 -32.60 -7.01 19.80
N VAL A 66 -33.77 -7.57 19.42
CA VAL A 66 -34.83 -7.88 20.37
C VAL A 66 -34.71 -9.35 20.72
N ALA A 67 -34.34 -9.64 21.95
CA ALA A 67 -34.15 -11.00 22.40
C ALA A 67 -35.48 -11.80 22.30
N PRO A 68 -35.42 -13.05 21.81
CA PRO A 68 -36.56 -13.91 21.86
C PRO A 68 -36.93 -14.22 23.32
N THR A 69 -38.22 -14.23 23.60
CA THR A 69 -38.72 -14.63 24.93
C THR A 69 -38.72 -16.17 25.02
N SER A 70 -38.21 -16.70 26.12
CA SER A 70 -38.26 -18.13 26.42
C SER A 70 -39.33 -18.42 27.46
N SER A 71 -40.07 -19.49 27.29
CA SER A 71 -40.98 -20.03 28.32
C SER A 71 -40.20 -20.65 29.49
N ASN A 72 -38.91 -20.92 29.35
CA ASN A 72 -38.04 -21.46 30.38
C ASN A 72 -36.87 -20.51 30.63
N ALA A 73 -36.84 -19.91 31.82
CA ALA A 73 -35.79 -18.96 32.25
C ALA A 73 -34.39 -19.57 32.39
N ALA A 74 -34.24 -20.90 32.34
CA ALA A 74 -32.94 -21.55 32.39
C ALA A 74 -32.17 -21.43 31.05
N TYR A 75 -32.81 -21.01 29.96
CA TYR A 75 -32.19 -20.84 28.64
C TYR A 75 -31.82 -19.38 28.38
N THR A 76 -30.53 -19.17 28.12
CA THR A 76 -29.99 -17.85 27.77
C THR A 76 -29.74 -17.75 26.27
N PRO A 77 -30.23 -16.69 25.59
CA PRO A 77 -29.93 -16.49 24.18
C PRO A 77 -28.47 -16.07 24.00
N ASN A 78 -27.84 -16.59 22.96
CA ASN A 78 -26.53 -16.23 22.48
C ASN A 78 -26.63 -15.94 20.98
N TYR A 79 -25.72 -15.12 20.46
CA TYR A 79 -25.81 -14.66 19.09
C TYR A 79 -24.47 -14.74 18.39
N LYS A 80 -24.51 -14.94 17.06
CA LYS A 80 -23.40 -14.67 16.15
C LYS A 80 -23.90 -13.87 14.97
N ILE A 81 -23.10 -12.89 14.55
CA ILE A 81 -23.34 -12.18 13.31
C ILE A 81 -22.47 -12.80 12.22
N ASN A 82 -23.03 -12.96 11.03
CA ASN A 82 -22.31 -13.54 9.89
C ASN A 82 -22.20 -12.48 8.79
N PHE A 83 -21.00 -12.26 8.30
CA PHE A 83 -20.66 -11.44 7.14
C PHE A 83 -20.05 -12.34 6.07
N ASP A 84 -20.69 -12.50 4.90
CA ASP A 84 -20.19 -13.32 3.78
C ASP A 84 -19.69 -14.73 4.18
N GLY A 85 -20.35 -15.37 5.12
CA GLY A 85 -19.98 -16.71 5.60
C GLY A 85 -18.92 -16.73 6.71
N GLN A 86 -18.39 -15.60 7.13
CA GLN A 86 -17.57 -15.47 8.33
C GLN A 86 -18.47 -15.15 9.54
N SER A 87 -18.24 -15.85 10.66
CA SER A 87 -19.04 -15.69 11.88
C SER A 87 -18.26 -14.99 12.97
N PHE A 88 -18.87 -13.97 13.58
CA PHE A 88 -18.31 -13.17 14.66
C PHE A 88 -19.19 -13.23 15.89
N ASP A 89 -18.57 -13.12 17.07
CA ASP A 89 -19.31 -13.06 18.32
C ASP A 89 -19.97 -11.67 18.50
N ILE A 90 -21.23 -11.67 18.88
CA ILE A 90 -22.01 -10.47 19.16
C ILE A 90 -22.76 -10.64 20.49
N ASP A 91 -22.78 -9.60 21.30
CA ASP A 91 -23.49 -9.67 22.58
C ASP A 91 -25.01 -9.39 22.43
N ALA A 92 -25.73 -9.54 23.51
CA ALA A 92 -27.19 -9.39 23.52
C ALA A 92 -27.66 -7.95 23.18
N ASP A 93 -26.80 -6.95 23.37
CA ASP A 93 -27.06 -5.56 23.05
C ASP A 93 -26.76 -5.24 21.58
N GLY A 94 -26.22 -6.20 20.84
CA GLY A 94 -25.87 -6.07 19.44
C GLY A 94 -24.49 -5.46 19.18
N ASN A 95 -23.55 -5.62 20.14
CA ASN A 95 -22.19 -5.14 20.00
C ASN A 95 -21.23 -6.29 19.62
N MET A 96 -20.35 -6.04 18.68
CA MET A 96 -19.21 -6.90 18.33
C MET A 96 -17.88 -6.20 18.67
N ALA A 97 -16.77 -6.95 18.66
CA ALA A 97 -15.45 -6.35 18.83
C ALA A 97 -15.14 -5.36 17.70
N THR A 98 -14.77 -4.13 18.04
CA THR A 98 -14.43 -3.08 17.06
C THR A 98 -13.28 -3.52 16.16
N ALA A 99 -12.27 -4.19 16.71
CA ALA A 99 -11.12 -4.68 15.96
C ALA A 99 -11.51 -5.73 14.90
N GLU A 100 -12.48 -6.61 15.20
CA GLU A 100 -12.95 -7.62 14.23
C GLU A 100 -13.70 -6.98 13.06
N LEU A 101 -14.58 -6.00 13.33
CA LEU A 101 -15.27 -5.24 12.28
C LEU A 101 -14.28 -4.47 11.40
N THR A 102 -13.32 -3.79 12.04
CA THR A 102 -12.26 -3.05 11.34
C THR A 102 -11.43 -3.97 10.44
N SER A 103 -10.94 -5.10 10.96
CA SER A 103 -10.17 -6.06 10.18
C SER A 103 -10.97 -6.60 9.01
N TYR A 104 -12.21 -7.01 9.22
CA TYR A 104 -13.07 -7.50 8.15
C TYR A 104 -13.24 -6.50 7.01
N ILE A 105 -13.47 -5.21 7.34
CA ILE A 105 -13.67 -4.16 6.34
C ILE A 105 -12.36 -3.88 5.59
N VAL A 106 -11.25 -3.75 6.31
CA VAL A 106 -9.94 -3.44 5.73
C VAL A 106 -9.46 -4.58 4.83
N ASP A 107 -9.64 -5.84 5.24
CA ASP A 107 -9.25 -7.01 4.46
C ASP A 107 -10.04 -7.14 3.16
N LYS A 108 -11.32 -6.73 3.18
CA LYS A 108 -12.21 -6.86 2.01
C LYS A 108 -12.16 -5.67 1.06
N TRP A 109 -12.04 -4.44 1.56
CA TRP A 109 -12.19 -3.21 0.76
C TRP A 109 -11.05 -2.20 0.94
N GLY A 110 -10.06 -2.50 1.78
CA GLY A 110 -9.00 -1.56 2.11
C GLY A 110 -9.43 -0.45 3.07
N LYS A 111 -8.53 0.53 3.28
CA LYS A 111 -8.67 1.58 4.29
C LYS A 111 -9.43 2.83 3.83
N ARG A 112 -9.81 2.93 2.56
CA ARG A 112 -10.48 4.14 2.03
C ARG A 112 -11.74 4.45 2.83
N PRO A 113 -11.89 5.66 3.43
CA PRO A 113 -12.99 6.01 4.33
C PRO A 113 -14.27 6.33 3.54
N THR A 114 -14.79 5.32 2.87
CA THR A 114 -16.07 5.35 2.17
C THR A 114 -17.03 4.38 2.81
N GLU A 115 -18.32 4.71 2.83
CA GLU A 115 -19.36 3.84 3.37
C GLU A 115 -19.35 2.48 2.67
N ARG A 116 -19.42 1.41 3.45
CA ARG A 116 -19.50 0.02 2.99
C ARG A 116 -20.81 -0.58 3.46
N ASP A 117 -21.53 -1.18 2.53
CA ASP A 117 -22.72 -1.98 2.81
C ASP A 117 -22.29 -3.43 3.01
N ILE A 118 -22.52 -3.97 4.20
CA ILE A 118 -22.14 -5.32 4.60
C ILE A 118 -23.40 -6.14 4.77
N ASP A 119 -23.60 -7.14 3.91
CA ASP A 119 -24.70 -8.11 4.07
C ASP A 119 -24.45 -8.95 5.32
N ALA A 120 -25.41 -8.90 6.25
CA ALA A 120 -25.31 -9.57 7.52
C ALA A 120 -26.52 -10.48 7.78
N THR A 121 -26.28 -11.58 8.46
CA THR A 121 -27.33 -12.39 9.09
C THR A 121 -26.99 -12.61 10.56
N LEU A 122 -28.00 -12.74 11.40
CA LEU A 122 -27.86 -13.03 12.82
C LEU A 122 -28.28 -14.48 13.08
N ASP A 123 -27.37 -15.28 13.62
CA ASP A 123 -27.69 -16.60 14.18
C ASP A 123 -27.97 -16.47 15.67
N ALA A 124 -29.06 -17.03 16.14
CA ALA A 124 -29.43 -17.10 17.53
C ALA A 124 -29.43 -18.53 18.04
N TRP A 125 -28.82 -18.74 19.19
CA TRP A 125 -28.88 -19.99 19.93
C TRP A 125 -29.42 -19.75 21.33
N VAL A 126 -29.98 -20.80 21.90
CA VAL A 126 -30.23 -20.85 23.33
C VAL A 126 -29.39 -21.94 23.95
N SER A 127 -28.87 -21.66 25.11
CA SER A 127 -28.13 -22.62 25.90
C SER A 127 -28.57 -22.59 27.38
N ASN A 128 -28.47 -23.74 28.04
CA ASN A 128 -28.66 -23.89 29.47
C ASN A 128 -27.35 -24.30 30.19
N GLY A 129 -26.20 -24.02 29.53
CA GLY A 129 -24.87 -24.39 30.02
C GLY A 129 -24.37 -25.77 29.62
N SER A 130 -25.25 -26.71 29.29
CA SER A 130 -24.87 -28.06 28.88
C SER A 130 -25.38 -28.41 27.48
N THR A 131 -26.43 -27.80 27.02
CA THR A 131 -27.03 -28.00 25.71
C THR A 131 -27.28 -26.69 25.02
N ALA A 132 -26.89 -26.59 23.72
CA ALA A 132 -27.17 -25.46 22.87
C ALA A 132 -28.06 -25.90 21.71
N VAL A 133 -29.06 -25.10 21.41
CA VAL A 133 -29.97 -25.32 20.27
C VAL A 133 -29.99 -24.05 19.42
N LYS A 134 -29.64 -24.19 18.15
CA LYS A 134 -29.79 -23.10 17.17
C LYS A 134 -31.29 -22.87 16.93
N MET A 135 -31.73 -21.67 17.14
CA MET A 135 -33.15 -21.30 17.01
C MET A 135 -33.50 -20.87 15.60
N ALA A 136 -32.77 -19.91 15.09
CA ALA A 136 -33.04 -19.30 13.80
C ALA A 136 -31.81 -18.58 13.25
N THR A 137 -31.81 -18.39 11.92
CA THR A 137 -31.01 -17.37 11.26
C THR A 137 -31.95 -16.28 10.79
N SER A 138 -31.61 -15.02 10.99
CA SER A 138 -32.39 -13.87 10.54
C SER A 138 -32.47 -13.80 9.01
N ALA A 139 -33.39 -13.00 8.48
CA ALA A 139 -33.25 -12.46 7.13
C ALA A 139 -31.97 -11.61 7.03
N THR A 140 -31.45 -11.44 5.82
CA THR A 140 -30.33 -10.55 5.56
C THR A 140 -30.70 -9.11 5.87
N PHE A 141 -29.83 -8.41 6.55
CA PHE A 141 -29.91 -6.97 6.80
C PHE A 141 -28.56 -6.33 6.50
N GLN A 142 -28.51 -5.00 6.42
CA GLN A 142 -27.30 -4.26 6.10
C GLN A 142 -26.65 -3.70 7.37
N VAL A 143 -25.35 -3.97 7.53
CA VAL A 143 -24.48 -3.22 8.44
C VAL A 143 -23.71 -2.22 7.59
N LYS A 144 -23.84 -0.92 7.92
CA LYS A 144 -23.17 0.15 7.20
C LYS A 144 -22.03 0.69 8.02
N ALA A 145 -20.82 0.70 7.45
CA ALA A 145 -19.64 1.19 8.16
C ALA A 145 -18.67 1.94 7.24
N ILE A 146 -17.96 2.90 7.85
CA ILE A 146 -16.91 3.70 7.22
C ILE A 146 -15.60 3.34 7.93
N PRO A 147 -14.55 2.87 7.21
CA PRO A 147 -13.24 2.59 7.79
C PRO A 147 -12.60 3.81 8.44
N GLU A 148 -11.83 3.59 9.50
CA GLU A 148 -10.98 4.61 10.08
C GLU A 148 -9.76 4.85 9.18
N ALA A 149 -9.72 5.99 8.51
CA ALA A 149 -8.54 6.51 7.82
C ALA A 149 -8.74 8.01 7.52
N PRO A 150 -7.67 8.78 7.41
CA PRO A 150 -7.76 10.14 6.92
C PRO A 150 -8.21 10.16 5.45
N VAL A 151 -8.81 11.25 5.01
CA VAL A 151 -9.09 11.46 3.58
C VAL A 151 -7.77 11.76 2.89
N ILE A 152 -7.37 10.87 1.96
CA ILE A 152 -6.19 11.04 1.12
C ILE A 152 -6.67 11.36 -0.29
N GLU A 153 -6.15 12.46 -0.84
CA GLU A 153 -6.46 12.90 -2.21
C GLU A 153 -5.58 12.16 -3.23
N GLU A 154 -6.04 12.07 -4.46
CA GLU A 154 -5.33 11.38 -5.55
C GLU A 154 -4.04 12.10 -6.00
N GLY A 155 -3.72 13.25 -5.41
CA GLY A 155 -2.50 13.99 -5.68
C GLY A 155 -2.39 15.27 -4.87
N TYR A 156 -1.16 15.75 -4.79
CA TYR A 156 -0.80 16.96 -4.05
C TYR A 156 0.16 17.81 -4.85
N TYR A 157 0.22 19.10 -4.52
CA TYR A 157 1.11 20.09 -5.15
C TYR A 157 1.78 20.93 -4.08
N LEU A 158 3.06 21.21 -4.27
CA LEU A 158 3.83 22.13 -3.44
C LEU A 158 3.73 23.55 -4.01
N VAL A 159 3.42 24.51 -3.18
CA VAL A 159 3.48 25.95 -3.49
C VAL A 159 4.37 26.64 -2.46
N GLY A 160 4.99 27.73 -2.84
CA GLY A 160 5.83 28.48 -1.90
C GLY A 160 6.75 29.51 -2.54
N ASP A 161 7.43 30.26 -1.68
CA ASP A 161 8.32 31.37 -2.08
C ASP A 161 9.41 30.92 -3.06
N MET A 162 9.91 29.68 -2.95
CA MET A 162 10.95 29.12 -3.78
C MET A 162 10.58 29.02 -5.27
N PHE A 163 9.30 29.08 -5.59
CA PHE A 163 8.81 29.05 -6.97
C PHE A 163 8.46 30.44 -7.52
N THR A 164 8.70 31.51 -6.73
CA THR A 164 8.45 32.88 -7.16
C THR A 164 9.55 33.33 -8.11
N THR A 165 9.14 33.78 -9.29
CA THR A 165 9.98 34.44 -10.30
C THR A 165 9.56 35.90 -10.48
N GLU A 166 10.20 36.63 -11.42
CA GLU A 166 9.77 37.99 -11.79
C GLU A 166 8.37 38.01 -12.43
N GLU A 167 7.97 36.93 -13.07
CA GLU A 167 6.72 36.81 -13.84
C GLU A 167 5.62 36.07 -13.10
N VAL A 168 5.96 35.13 -12.17
CA VAL A 168 5.01 34.22 -11.53
C VAL A 168 5.20 34.28 -10.01
N ASN A 169 4.08 34.43 -9.30
CA ASN A 169 4.06 34.31 -7.83
C ASN A 169 4.03 32.81 -7.47
N GLY A 170 4.96 32.34 -6.64
CA GLY A 170 5.11 30.97 -6.19
C GLY A 170 3.93 30.37 -5.40
N TRP A 171 2.99 31.23 -5.01
CA TRP A 171 1.77 30.85 -4.27
C TRP A 171 0.53 30.75 -5.16
N THR A 172 0.72 30.53 -6.46
CA THR A 172 -0.35 30.38 -7.44
C THR A 172 -0.36 28.99 -8.07
N LYS A 173 -1.42 28.69 -8.79
CA LYS A 173 -1.60 27.43 -9.52
C LYS A 173 -0.52 27.19 -10.57
N GLU A 174 -0.11 28.27 -11.25
CA GLU A 174 0.89 28.25 -12.31
C GLU A 174 2.27 27.83 -11.80
N ALA A 175 2.58 28.20 -10.55
CA ALA A 175 3.84 27.85 -9.89
C ALA A 175 3.79 26.51 -9.16
N ALA A 176 2.61 25.95 -8.96
CA ALA A 176 2.40 24.75 -8.16
C ALA A 176 3.14 23.54 -8.75
N LYS A 177 3.98 22.90 -7.95
CA LYS A 177 4.76 21.73 -8.36
C LYS A 177 4.12 20.45 -7.87
N ALA A 178 3.74 19.56 -8.80
CA ALA A 178 3.10 18.30 -8.47
C ALA A 178 4.03 17.38 -7.68
N PHE A 179 3.51 16.76 -6.64
CA PHE A 179 4.14 15.61 -6.02
C PHE A 179 4.02 14.40 -6.94
N LYS A 180 5.01 13.53 -6.88
CA LYS A 180 5.01 12.22 -7.51
C LYS A 180 4.44 11.20 -6.56
N HIS A 181 3.75 10.24 -7.14
CA HIS A 181 3.16 9.11 -6.46
C HIS A 181 3.36 7.86 -7.33
N SER A 182 3.35 6.68 -6.73
CA SER A 182 3.35 5.43 -7.48
C SER A 182 2.01 5.21 -8.20
N ASP A 183 1.92 4.19 -9.06
CA ASP A 183 0.67 3.81 -9.73
C ASP A 183 -0.31 3.03 -8.83
N LYS A 184 0.03 2.86 -7.53
CA LYS A 184 -0.83 2.17 -6.57
C LYS A 184 -1.95 3.07 -6.07
N ASP A 185 -2.98 2.46 -5.47
CA ASP A 185 -4.00 3.21 -4.73
C ASP A 185 -3.36 4.00 -3.58
N VAL A 186 -3.81 5.25 -3.37
CA VAL A 186 -3.25 6.15 -2.34
C VAL A 186 -3.45 5.64 -0.89
N TYR A 187 -4.31 4.65 -0.68
CA TYR A 187 -4.45 3.96 0.61
C TYR A 187 -3.57 2.71 0.72
N GLU A 188 -3.03 2.20 -0.38
CA GLU A 188 -1.99 1.16 -0.41
C GLU A 188 -0.59 1.76 -0.31
N ASP A 189 -0.38 2.92 -0.95
CA ASP A 189 0.86 3.69 -0.90
C ASP A 189 0.54 5.16 -0.63
N PRO A 190 0.48 5.60 0.64
CA PRO A 190 0.13 6.98 0.99
C PRO A 190 1.31 7.97 0.88
N ILE A 191 2.41 7.57 0.22
CA ILE A 191 3.65 8.33 0.14
C ILE A 191 3.70 9.15 -1.14
N PHE A 192 3.92 10.46 -0.99
CA PHE A 192 4.11 11.38 -2.11
C PHE A 192 5.44 12.10 -1.96
N THR A 193 6.13 12.35 -3.07
CA THR A 193 7.45 12.98 -3.07
C THR A 193 7.54 14.11 -4.07
N VAL A 194 8.28 15.17 -3.73
CA VAL A 194 8.63 16.26 -4.65
C VAL A 194 10.04 16.72 -4.39
N SER A 195 10.82 16.90 -5.45
CA SER A 195 12.16 17.51 -5.38
C SER A 195 12.10 18.92 -5.93
N PHE A 196 12.81 19.84 -5.28
CA PHE A 196 12.87 21.25 -5.66
C PHE A 196 14.18 21.89 -5.22
N GLU A 197 14.46 23.06 -5.75
CA GLU A 197 15.59 23.88 -5.37
C GLU A 197 15.09 25.23 -4.82
N THR A 198 15.78 25.76 -3.85
CA THR A 198 15.63 27.13 -3.41
C THR A 198 16.98 27.83 -3.39
N THR A 199 17.03 29.00 -4.02
CA THR A 199 18.25 29.82 -4.10
C THR A 199 18.39 30.79 -2.92
N LYS A 200 17.38 30.87 -2.05
CA LYS A 200 17.32 31.78 -0.90
C LYS A 200 16.99 31.00 0.38
N ALA A 201 17.42 31.55 1.51
CA ALA A 201 17.00 31.09 2.83
C ALA A 201 15.58 31.60 3.16
N ASP A 202 15.00 31.03 4.23
CA ASP A 202 13.71 31.42 4.80
C ASP A 202 12.56 31.43 3.78
N GLN A 203 12.44 30.36 2.99
CA GLN A 203 11.39 30.20 1.99
C GLN A 203 10.23 29.39 2.58
N TYR A 204 9.03 29.97 2.54
CA TYR A 204 7.82 29.35 3.07
C TYR A 204 7.13 28.48 2.04
N TRP A 205 6.43 27.42 2.51
CA TRP A 205 5.74 26.47 1.66
C TRP A 205 4.43 25.95 2.27
N LYS A 206 3.51 25.53 1.41
CA LYS A 206 2.30 24.76 1.73
C LYS A 206 2.03 23.69 0.67
N ILE A 207 1.14 22.77 1.01
CA ILE A 207 0.75 21.65 0.15
C ILE A 207 -0.72 21.85 -0.22
N ILE A 208 -1.01 21.80 -1.51
CA ILE A 208 -2.34 21.99 -2.08
C ILE A 208 -2.84 20.64 -2.60
N PRO A 209 -4.02 20.16 -2.18
CA PRO A 209 -4.60 18.94 -2.74
C PRO A 209 -5.02 19.15 -4.20
N LYS A 210 -4.91 18.10 -5.00
CA LYS A 210 -5.24 18.13 -6.45
C LYS A 210 -6.65 18.67 -6.72
N LYS A 211 -7.62 18.32 -5.89
CA LYS A 211 -9.00 18.82 -6.05
C LYS A 211 -9.10 20.34 -6.04
N ASN A 212 -8.25 21.05 -5.27
CA ASN A 212 -8.24 22.51 -5.22
C ASN A 212 -7.63 23.10 -6.48
N ILE A 213 -6.60 22.44 -7.04
CA ILE A 213 -6.01 22.79 -8.35
C ILE A 213 -7.05 22.63 -9.46
N ASP A 214 -7.76 21.50 -9.47
CA ASP A 214 -8.77 21.18 -10.49
C ASP A 214 -9.99 22.13 -10.42
N ALA A 215 -10.38 22.54 -9.22
CA ALA A 215 -11.47 23.48 -8.98
C ALA A 215 -11.11 24.95 -9.20
N ASP A 216 -9.82 25.25 -9.48
CA ASP A 216 -9.28 26.61 -9.61
C ASP A 216 -9.46 27.48 -8.34
N ASP A 217 -9.46 26.82 -7.17
CA ASP A 217 -9.55 27.43 -5.85
C ASP A 217 -8.50 26.83 -4.91
N LEU A 218 -7.26 27.33 -5.03
CA LEU A 218 -6.12 26.79 -4.30
C LEU A 218 -6.34 26.75 -2.78
N TRP A 219 -7.03 27.76 -2.28
CA TRP A 219 -7.14 28.00 -0.84
C TRP A 219 -8.44 27.45 -0.24
N ALA A 220 -9.21 26.71 -1.01
CA ALA A 220 -10.33 25.95 -0.50
C ALA A 220 -9.92 24.97 0.61
N ALA A 221 -10.87 24.43 1.33
CA ALA A 221 -10.62 23.50 2.42
C ALA A 221 -9.79 22.29 1.97
N GLY A 222 -8.88 21.84 2.86
CA GLY A 222 -8.00 20.69 2.63
C GLY A 222 -6.54 21.06 2.33
N VAL A 223 -6.18 22.34 2.32
CA VAL A 223 -4.76 22.78 2.29
C VAL A 223 -4.01 22.14 3.45
N VAL A 224 -2.81 21.62 3.17
CA VAL A 224 -1.99 20.87 4.13
C VAL A 224 -0.71 21.63 4.43
N GLY A 225 -0.28 21.58 5.68
CA GLY A 225 0.96 22.19 6.15
C GLY A 225 1.23 21.84 7.61
N PRO A 226 2.37 22.27 8.18
CA PRO A 226 2.65 22.14 9.60
C PRO A 226 1.61 22.82 10.49
N LYS A 227 1.60 22.47 11.77
CA LYS A 227 0.75 23.12 12.78
C LYS A 227 1.29 24.46 13.26
N VAL A 228 2.60 24.69 13.10
CA VAL A 228 3.31 25.90 13.54
C VAL A 228 3.74 26.69 12.31
N ASP A 229 3.46 27.99 12.33
CA ASP A 229 3.87 28.86 11.23
C ASP A 229 5.39 29.09 11.24
N GLY A 230 6.01 28.93 10.07
CA GLY A 230 7.45 29.02 9.91
C GLY A 230 8.23 27.86 10.54
N ASP A 231 7.60 26.69 10.71
CA ASP A 231 8.28 25.47 11.16
C ASP A 231 9.38 25.10 10.15
N ASP A 232 10.63 25.09 10.60
CA ASP A 232 11.82 24.78 9.81
C ASP A 232 12.41 23.39 10.14
N SER A 233 11.64 22.55 10.82
CA SER A 233 12.03 21.20 11.13
C SER A 233 12.15 20.37 9.84
N MET A 234 13.17 19.49 9.80
CA MET A 234 13.38 18.58 8.67
C MET A 234 12.41 17.41 8.67
N THR A 235 11.70 17.18 9.78
CA THR A 235 10.63 16.19 9.91
C THR A 235 9.54 16.72 10.83
N GLY A 236 8.29 16.35 10.58
CA GLY A 236 7.22 16.81 11.45
C GLY A 236 5.86 16.26 11.07
N LEU A 237 4.84 16.76 11.76
CA LEU A 237 3.45 16.42 11.50
C LEU A 237 2.77 17.54 10.69
N LEU A 238 1.90 17.11 9.80
CA LEU A 238 1.05 17.96 8.99
C LEU A 238 -0.36 18.05 9.58
N THR A 239 -1.14 19.00 9.08
CA THR A 239 -2.57 19.13 9.34
C THR A 239 -3.25 19.72 8.11
N ASN A 240 -4.53 19.37 7.91
CA ASN A 240 -5.43 20.03 6.95
C ASN A 240 -6.47 20.95 7.64
N GLY A 241 -6.40 21.03 8.97
CA GLY A 241 -7.20 21.95 9.79
C GLY A 241 -6.32 23.08 10.32
N ASP A 242 -6.52 24.31 9.82
CA ASP A 242 -5.69 25.49 10.15
C ASP A 242 -4.19 25.31 9.83
N ALA A 243 -3.89 24.70 8.66
CA ALA A 243 -2.54 24.45 8.18
C ALA A 243 -1.73 25.75 8.07
N LYS A 244 -0.58 25.78 8.72
CA LYS A 244 0.38 26.90 8.66
C LYS A 244 1.40 26.67 7.53
N ALA A 245 2.26 27.65 7.27
CA ALA A 245 3.33 27.46 6.31
C ALA A 245 4.56 26.83 7.00
N GLY A 246 5.15 25.81 6.37
CA GLY A 246 6.48 25.36 6.71
C GLY A 246 7.54 26.29 6.14
N LYS A 247 8.78 26.16 6.57
CA LYS A 247 9.88 27.02 6.15
C LYS A 247 11.13 26.20 5.78
N ILE A 248 11.77 26.58 4.69
CA ILE A 248 13.11 26.10 4.32
C ILE A 248 14.12 27.12 4.81
N ALA A 249 14.92 26.74 5.81
CA ALA A 249 15.82 27.65 6.49
C ALA A 249 17.05 28.08 5.67
N LYS A 250 17.46 27.25 4.67
CA LYS A 250 18.68 27.48 3.88
C LYS A 250 18.43 27.31 2.40
N ALA A 251 19.20 28.00 1.58
CA ALA A 251 19.28 27.70 0.15
C ALA A 251 19.85 26.29 -0.06
N GLY A 252 19.35 25.57 -1.06
CA GLY A 252 19.77 24.19 -1.35
C GLY A 252 18.76 23.46 -2.22
N LYS A 253 19.06 22.20 -2.49
CA LYS A 253 18.18 21.26 -3.18
C LYS A 253 17.56 20.33 -2.16
N TYR A 254 16.27 20.13 -2.28
CA TYR A 254 15.49 19.39 -1.28
C TYR A 254 14.56 18.37 -1.93
N LYS A 255 14.34 17.28 -1.20
CA LYS A 255 13.26 16.33 -1.45
C LYS A 255 12.31 16.39 -0.26
N LEU A 256 11.07 16.74 -0.52
CA LEU A 256 9.99 16.68 0.46
C LEU A 256 9.18 15.40 0.21
N THR A 257 9.15 14.54 1.22
CA THR A 257 8.32 13.32 1.27
C THR A 257 7.20 13.56 2.26
N ILE A 258 5.97 13.25 1.87
CA ILE A 258 4.81 13.30 2.75
C ILE A 258 4.16 11.92 2.83
N ASN A 259 3.74 11.52 4.03
CA ASN A 259 2.91 10.36 4.27
C ASN A 259 1.52 10.84 4.70
N MET A 260 0.53 10.66 3.84
CA MET A 260 -0.81 11.18 4.08
C MET A 260 -1.68 10.25 4.92
N MET A 261 -1.22 9.02 5.23
CA MET A 261 -1.90 8.12 6.16
C MET A 261 -1.79 8.61 7.61
N ASP A 262 -0.63 9.15 7.99
CA ASP A 262 -0.34 9.65 9.33
C ASP A 262 -0.10 11.16 9.38
N TYR A 263 -0.26 11.85 8.24
CA TYR A 263 -0.02 13.28 8.10
C TYR A 263 1.36 13.69 8.64
N SER A 264 2.40 13.03 8.12
CA SER A 264 3.80 13.35 8.45
C SER A 264 4.57 13.81 7.23
N TYR A 265 5.70 14.48 7.46
CA TYR A 265 6.63 14.86 6.40
C TYR A 265 8.07 14.64 6.81
N THR A 266 8.91 14.44 5.79
CA THR A 266 10.38 14.50 5.88
C THR A 266 10.90 15.38 4.75
N LEU A 267 11.72 16.36 5.11
CA LEU A 267 12.46 17.22 4.21
C LEU A 267 13.92 16.79 4.24
N GLU A 268 14.50 16.45 3.10
CA GLU A 268 15.88 16.02 2.97
C GLU A 268 16.64 16.98 2.07
N GLU A 269 17.82 17.44 2.50
CA GLU A 269 18.75 18.16 1.62
C GLU A 269 19.40 17.15 0.68
N VAL A 270 19.32 17.41 -0.63
CA VAL A 270 19.80 16.50 -1.67
C VAL A 270 21.00 17.11 -2.35
N ASN A 271 22.14 16.43 -2.26
CA ASN A 271 23.35 16.79 -2.98
C ASN A 271 23.65 15.69 -4.00
N TYR A 272 23.87 16.08 -5.24
CA TYR A 272 24.23 15.17 -6.31
C TYR A 272 25.72 15.29 -6.59
N ASP A 273 26.41 14.13 -6.59
CA ASP A 273 27.85 14.07 -6.91
C ASP A 273 28.04 14.30 -8.41
N PRO A 274 29.20 14.82 -8.86
CA PRO A 274 29.45 15.08 -10.28
C PRO A 274 29.44 13.80 -11.14
N PHE A 275 29.63 12.63 -10.53
CA PHE A 275 29.59 11.33 -11.18
C PHE A 275 28.91 10.31 -10.29
N ILE A 276 28.29 9.29 -10.90
CA ILE A 276 27.95 8.03 -10.27
C ILE A 276 28.73 6.92 -10.98
N TYR A 277 29.27 5.98 -10.19
CA TYR A 277 30.21 4.98 -10.66
C TYR A 277 29.52 3.64 -10.79
N PHE A 278 29.62 3.02 -11.96
CA PHE A 278 29.10 1.69 -12.24
C PHE A 278 29.94 0.64 -11.51
N ILE A 279 29.29 -0.33 -10.87
CA ILE A 279 29.92 -1.53 -10.32
C ILE A 279 28.98 -2.72 -10.49
N GLY A 280 29.44 -3.81 -11.06
CA GLY A 280 28.55 -4.92 -11.37
C GLY A 280 29.20 -6.18 -11.89
N ALA A 281 28.42 -7.02 -12.55
CA ALA A 281 28.87 -8.29 -13.11
C ALA A 281 30.01 -8.11 -14.12
N THR A 282 29.99 -7.02 -14.88
CA THR A 282 31.01 -6.69 -15.90
C THR A 282 32.44 -6.67 -15.32
N ASP A 283 32.61 -6.15 -14.13
CA ASP A 283 33.91 -5.98 -13.45
C ASP A 283 34.04 -6.90 -12.23
N GLY A 284 33.18 -7.90 -12.10
CA GLY A 284 33.18 -8.84 -10.97
C GLY A 284 32.87 -8.17 -9.62
N TRP A 285 32.23 -7.02 -9.62
CA TRP A 285 31.87 -6.23 -8.42
C TRP A 285 33.08 -5.67 -7.65
N THR A 286 34.22 -5.50 -8.33
CA THR A 286 35.48 -5.13 -7.69
C THR A 286 36.07 -3.80 -8.14
N ASN A 287 35.65 -3.28 -9.28
CA ASN A 287 36.26 -2.12 -9.90
C ASN A 287 35.20 -1.16 -10.47
N ALA A 288 35.12 0.04 -9.94
CA ALA A 288 34.16 1.07 -10.32
C ALA A 288 34.81 2.15 -11.22
N GLU A 289 35.34 1.76 -12.37
CA GLU A 289 35.99 2.69 -13.31
C GLU A 289 35.01 3.41 -14.22
N GLN A 290 33.99 2.69 -14.69
CA GLN A 290 32.94 3.28 -15.53
C GLN A 290 32.04 4.21 -14.72
N LYS A 291 31.59 5.30 -15.31
CA LYS A 291 30.78 6.30 -14.62
C LYS A 291 29.84 7.05 -15.55
N LEU A 292 28.75 7.53 -14.98
CA LEU A 292 27.85 8.51 -15.61
C LEU A 292 28.15 9.91 -15.06
N ALA A 293 28.06 10.91 -15.93
CA ALA A 293 28.27 12.30 -15.55
C ALA A 293 26.93 12.97 -15.21
N LEU A 294 26.96 13.82 -14.19
CA LEU A 294 25.82 14.70 -13.84
C LEU A 294 25.65 15.75 -14.93
N VAL A 295 24.44 15.80 -15.52
CA VAL A 295 24.08 16.76 -16.60
C VAL A 295 22.99 17.76 -16.16
N ASP A 296 22.21 17.41 -15.13
CA ASP A 296 21.25 18.32 -14.50
C ASP A 296 21.34 18.13 -12.98
N ASP A 297 21.98 19.07 -12.32
CA ASP A 297 22.22 19.02 -10.89
C ASP A 297 21.00 19.41 -10.04
N ALA A 298 19.99 20.06 -10.64
CA ALA A 298 18.71 20.33 -9.96
C ALA A 298 17.84 19.09 -9.81
N LYS A 299 18.00 18.14 -10.75
CA LYS A 299 17.21 16.90 -10.78
C LYS A 299 18.02 15.65 -10.49
N GLY A 300 19.36 15.76 -10.40
CA GLY A 300 20.22 14.59 -10.29
C GLY A 300 20.14 13.70 -11.52
N VAL A 301 20.20 14.30 -12.73
CA VAL A 301 20.19 13.57 -13.98
C VAL A 301 21.62 13.24 -14.37
N TYR A 302 21.88 11.95 -14.57
CA TYR A 302 23.16 11.43 -15.02
C TYR A 302 23.01 10.75 -16.36
N THR A 303 23.96 11.02 -17.27
CA THR A 303 23.98 10.35 -18.56
C THR A 303 25.37 9.87 -18.93
N GLY A 304 25.44 8.91 -19.81
CA GLY A 304 26.71 8.40 -20.35
C GLY A 304 26.57 7.02 -20.95
N TYR A 305 27.68 6.53 -21.44
CA TYR A 305 27.79 5.21 -22.02
C TYR A 305 28.49 4.27 -21.06
N LEU A 306 27.91 3.08 -20.86
CA LEU A 306 28.49 2.03 -20.03
C LEU A 306 28.50 0.72 -20.81
N TYR A 307 29.57 -0.03 -20.69
CA TYR A 307 29.64 -1.39 -21.18
C TYR A 307 29.10 -2.35 -20.13
N CYS A 308 28.13 -3.15 -20.50
CA CYS A 308 27.52 -4.16 -19.64
C CYS A 308 27.77 -5.55 -20.22
N ALA A 309 28.39 -6.43 -19.42
CA ALA A 309 28.64 -7.83 -19.76
C ALA A 309 28.39 -8.72 -18.55
N ASP A 310 28.27 -10.01 -18.81
CA ASP A 310 28.11 -11.04 -17.78
C ASP A 310 29.13 -12.16 -17.96
N PRO A 311 30.42 -11.91 -17.68
CA PRO A 311 31.48 -12.88 -17.89
C PRO A 311 31.38 -14.10 -16.95
N ASN A 312 30.58 -13.99 -15.87
CA ASN A 312 30.50 -15.02 -14.83
C ASN A 312 29.14 -15.73 -14.80
N GLY A 313 28.18 -15.37 -15.69
CA GLY A 313 26.86 -15.96 -15.72
C GLY A 313 25.94 -15.54 -14.56
N TRP A 314 26.18 -14.37 -13.99
CA TRP A 314 25.38 -13.83 -12.87
C TRP A 314 24.26 -12.89 -13.33
N GLY A 315 24.09 -12.71 -14.64
CA GLY A 315 23.24 -11.70 -15.26
C GLY A 315 23.97 -10.35 -15.39
N ASN A 316 23.51 -9.53 -16.35
CA ASN A 316 24.05 -8.18 -16.56
C ASN A 316 23.56 -7.22 -15.44
N GLN A 317 23.91 -7.51 -14.19
CA GLN A 317 23.46 -6.80 -13.01
C GLN A 317 24.53 -5.85 -12.49
N PHE A 318 24.11 -4.71 -11.98
CA PHE A 318 24.99 -3.68 -11.43
C PHE A 318 24.28 -2.79 -10.42
N LYS A 319 25.06 -1.92 -9.80
CA LYS A 319 24.62 -0.79 -8.97
C LYS A 319 25.44 0.44 -9.34
N PHE A 320 25.04 1.60 -8.84
CA PHE A 320 25.92 2.76 -8.87
C PHE A 320 26.45 3.06 -7.47
N GLN A 321 27.69 3.48 -7.41
CA GLN A 321 28.32 4.02 -6.21
C GLN A 321 28.44 5.54 -6.33
N ARG A 322 28.21 6.27 -5.25
CA ARG A 322 28.40 7.74 -5.22
C ARG A 322 29.88 8.11 -5.16
N VAL A 323 30.67 7.28 -4.50
CA VAL A 323 32.14 7.37 -4.43
C VAL A 323 32.71 6.05 -4.90
N ALA A 324 33.60 6.09 -5.88
CA ALA A 324 34.21 4.88 -6.44
C ALA A 324 34.86 4.02 -5.33
N GLY A 325 34.49 2.75 -5.28
CA GLY A 325 34.98 1.78 -4.30
C GLY A 325 34.30 1.84 -2.93
N SER A 326 33.32 2.73 -2.71
CA SER A 326 32.53 2.79 -1.48
C SER A 326 31.16 2.19 -1.66
N TRP A 327 30.76 1.34 -0.73
CA TRP A 327 29.41 0.78 -0.64
C TRP A 327 28.45 1.64 0.22
N ASP A 328 28.95 2.77 0.75
CA ASP A 328 28.12 3.68 1.51
C ASP A 328 27.17 4.45 0.57
N ASN A 329 25.88 4.42 0.88
CA ASN A 329 24.84 5.11 0.11
C ASN A 329 24.82 4.75 -1.39
N GLU A 330 24.99 3.46 -1.72
CA GLU A 330 24.86 2.94 -3.07
C GLU A 330 23.48 3.24 -3.67
N ILE A 331 23.45 3.41 -4.99
CA ILE A 331 22.22 3.56 -5.76
C ILE A 331 21.90 2.20 -6.37
N ASN A 332 20.90 1.55 -5.85
CA ASN A 332 20.41 0.24 -6.28
C ASN A 332 19.04 0.35 -6.93
N SER A 333 18.40 -0.78 -7.29
CA SER A 333 17.11 -0.76 -7.98
C SER A 333 15.99 -0.10 -7.17
N SER A 334 16.08 -0.04 -5.85
CA SER A 334 15.06 0.62 -5.01
C SER A 334 15.04 2.15 -5.15
N ALA A 335 16.09 2.74 -5.74
CA ALA A 335 16.11 4.16 -6.06
C ALA A 335 15.19 4.54 -7.24
N PHE A 336 14.67 3.53 -7.96
CA PHE A 336 13.91 3.74 -9.19
C PHE A 336 12.52 3.11 -9.11
N SER A 337 11.52 3.90 -9.44
CA SER A 337 10.14 3.45 -9.61
C SER A 337 9.84 3.06 -11.07
N THR A 338 10.67 3.57 -12.03
CA THR A 338 10.44 3.36 -13.45
C THR A 338 11.72 2.91 -14.14
N PHE A 339 11.62 1.78 -14.84
CA PHE A 339 12.67 1.21 -15.69
C PHE A 339 12.20 1.22 -17.15
N SER A 340 13.03 1.72 -18.06
CA SER A 340 12.68 1.88 -19.48
C SER A 340 13.79 1.39 -20.40
N GLY A 341 13.41 1.09 -21.66
CA GLY A 341 14.33 0.52 -22.63
C GLY A 341 14.79 -0.88 -22.21
N ALA A 342 16.08 -1.10 -22.14
CA ALA A 342 16.68 -2.37 -21.68
C ALA A 342 16.89 -2.43 -20.15
N ALA A 343 16.64 -1.36 -19.41
CA ALA A 343 16.84 -1.35 -17.96
C ALA A 343 15.84 -2.23 -17.22
N THR A 344 16.28 -2.98 -16.22
CA THR A 344 15.46 -3.88 -15.38
C THR A 344 15.81 -3.76 -13.90
N SER A 345 14.91 -4.25 -13.06
CA SER A 345 15.14 -4.45 -11.62
C SER A 345 15.39 -5.93 -11.35
N GLU A 346 16.55 -6.26 -10.79
CA GLU A 346 17.01 -7.64 -10.61
C GLU A 346 17.39 -7.90 -9.14
N GLY A 347 16.41 -8.27 -8.30
CA GLY A 347 16.67 -8.73 -6.93
C GLY A 347 17.39 -7.71 -6.04
N GLY A 348 17.14 -6.41 -6.20
CA GLY A 348 17.82 -5.33 -5.50
C GLY A 348 18.94 -4.69 -6.31
N ASN A 349 19.35 -5.29 -7.43
CA ASN A 349 20.29 -4.71 -8.38
C ASN A 349 19.55 -4.06 -9.57
N ILE A 350 20.24 -3.23 -10.31
CA ILE A 350 19.82 -2.76 -11.63
C ILE A 350 20.36 -3.77 -12.65
N GLY A 351 19.66 -4.02 -13.74
CA GLY A 351 20.10 -4.90 -14.80
C GLY A 351 19.82 -4.34 -16.17
N VAL A 352 20.37 -5.01 -17.21
CA VAL A 352 19.99 -4.81 -18.62
C VAL A 352 19.65 -6.15 -19.26
N ASN A 353 18.54 -6.20 -20.00
CA ASN A 353 17.98 -7.44 -20.56
C ASN A 353 18.24 -7.65 -22.07
N ALA A 354 18.96 -6.74 -22.74
CA ALA A 354 19.26 -6.87 -24.17
C ALA A 354 20.67 -7.48 -24.46
N GLY A 355 21.23 -8.20 -23.45
CA GLY A 355 22.51 -8.91 -23.55
C GLY A 355 23.73 -8.00 -23.40
N GLU A 356 24.91 -8.55 -23.67
CA GLU A 356 26.17 -7.83 -23.61
C GLU A 356 26.24 -6.69 -24.65
N GLY A 357 26.88 -5.59 -24.28
CA GLY A 357 27.13 -4.46 -25.17
C GLY A 357 27.22 -3.12 -24.47
N VAL A 358 27.36 -2.06 -25.26
CA VAL A 358 27.34 -0.68 -24.80
C VAL A 358 25.92 -0.20 -24.71
N TYR A 359 25.61 0.51 -23.63
CA TYR A 359 24.32 1.13 -23.40
C TYR A 359 24.50 2.61 -23.09
N TYR A 360 23.64 3.43 -23.67
CA TYR A 360 23.43 4.80 -23.22
C TYR A 360 22.43 4.79 -22.10
N PHE A 361 22.83 5.35 -20.95
CA PHE A 361 22.00 5.50 -19.80
C PHE A 361 21.52 6.94 -19.61
N ASP A 362 20.27 7.08 -19.22
CA ASP A 362 19.66 8.29 -18.66
C ASP A 362 19.08 7.92 -17.29
N VAL A 363 19.66 8.50 -16.25
CA VAL A 363 19.33 8.21 -14.85
C VAL A 363 18.88 9.49 -14.18
N ASN A 364 17.63 9.55 -13.74
CA ASN A 364 17.09 10.71 -13.02
C ASN A 364 16.76 10.30 -11.57
N LEU A 365 17.61 10.68 -10.65
CA LEU A 365 17.48 10.30 -9.24
C LEU A 365 16.33 11.01 -8.53
N SER A 366 16.00 12.26 -8.91
CA SER A 366 14.87 12.97 -8.30
C SER A 366 13.52 12.36 -8.73
N GLU A 367 13.48 11.81 -9.93
CA GLU A 367 12.30 11.21 -10.50
C GLU A 367 12.22 9.70 -10.28
N GLY A 368 13.31 9.10 -9.83
CA GLY A 368 13.38 7.66 -9.67
C GLY A 368 13.19 6.94 -11.01
N THR A 369 13.76 7.47 -12.11
CA THR A 369 13.66 6.84 -13.42
C THR A 369 15.03 6.47 -13.96
N ILE A 370 15.11 5.34 -14.64
CA ILE A 370 16.31 4.88 -15.35
C ILE A 370 15.93 4.32 -16.72
N THR A 371 16.62 4.80 -17.75
CA THR A 371 16.49 4.31 -19.11
C THR A 371 17.84 3.77 -19.59
N ALA A 372 17.86 2.59 -20.19
CA ALA A 372 19.03 2.03 -20.85
C ALA A 372 18.70 1.76 -22.34
N THR A 373 19.43 2.39 -23.24
CA THR A 373 19.29 2.18 -24.67
C THR A 373 20.52 1.49 -25.21
N LYS A 374 20.39 0.26 -25.74
CA LYS A 374 21.51 -0.45 -26.34
C LYS A 374 22.01 0.29 -27.58
N VAL A 375 23.33 0.45 -27.66
CA VAL A 375 24.00 1.08 -28.80
C VAL A 375 24.34 -0.02 -29.80
N GLU A 376 23.67 -0.02 -30.95
CA GLU A 376 23.91 -1.02 -31.98
C GLU A 376 25.12 -0.67 -32.85
N THR A 377 25.29 0.60 -33.13
CA THR A 377 26.42 1.10 -33.95
C THR A 377 26.83 2.48 -33.47
N MET A 378 28.12 2.76 -33.57
CA MET A 378 28.68 4.09 -33.35
C MET A 378 29.53 4.45 -34.55
N GLY A 379 29.39 5.65 -35.06
CA GLY A 379 30.13 6.14 -36.23
C GLY A 379 30.75 7.49 -35.96
N MET A 380 31.77 7.80 -36.72
CA MET A 380 32.45 9.09 -36.71
C MET A 380 32.27 9.81 -38.03
N ILE A 381 31.94 11.08 -37.99
CA ILE A 381 31.80 11.95 -39.14
C ILE A 381 32.69 13.19 -38.95
N GLY A 382 33.34 13.63 -40.03
CA GLY A 382 34.25 14.76 -39.93
C GLY A 382 34.91 15.10 -41.27
N THR A 383 35.89 15.98 -41.24
CA THR A 383 36.65 16.37 -42.42
C THR A 383 37.36 15.24 -43.13
N PHE A 384 37.70 14.16 -42.40
CA PHE A 384 38.35 12.96 -42.93
C PHE A 384 37.43 12.17 -43.90
N ASN A 385 36.12 12.31 -43.80
CA ASN A 385 35.15 11.72 -44.73
C ASN A 385 34.27 12.78 -45.41
N ASN A 386 34.76 14.03 -45.47
CA ASN A 386 34.08 15.17 -46.08
C ASN A 386 32.67 15.45 -45.51
N TRP A 387 32.45 15.06 -44.22
CA TRP A 387 31.15 15.15 -43.59
C TRP A 387 30.04 14.36 -44.30
N ASP A 388 30.43 13.31 -45.05
CA ASP A 388 29.52 12.46 -45.81
C ASP A 388 29.68 10.99 -45.40
N GLY A 389 28.58 10.42 -44.88
CA GLY A 389 28.51 9.07 -44.32
C GLY A 389 29.28 8.88 -43.03
N ASP A 390 28.93 7.85 -42.30
CA ASP A 390 29.57 7.49 -41.04
C ASP A 390 30.76 6.54 -41.25
N ALA A 391 31.91 6.84 -40.66
CA ALA A 391 32.94 5.86 -40.43
C ALA A 391 32.57 5.03 -39.21
N VAL A 392 32.01 3.83 -39.44
CA VAL A 392 31.55 2.95 -38.36
C VAL A 392 32.74 2.53 -37.49
N MET A 393 32.61 2.73 -36.16
CA MET A 393 33.57 2.30 -35.16
C MET A 393 33.30 0.85 -34.80
N THR A 394 34.37 0.08 -34.66
CA THR A 394 34.28 -1.28 -34.13
C THR A 394 34.57 -1.23 -32.62
N TRP A 395 33.66 -1.81 -31.85
CA TRP A 395 33.84 -1.95 -30.41
C TRP A 395 34.97 -2.94 -30.11
N ASN A 396 35.90 -2.54 -29.27
CA ASN A 396 36.98 -3.45 -28.78
C ASN A 396 36.74 -3.73 -27.30
N ALA A 397 36.20 -4.91 -27.00
CA ALA A 397 35.90 -5.35 -25.61
C ALA A 397 37.16 -5.67 -24.78
N GLU A 398 38.33 -5.78 -25.42
CA GLU A 398 39.59 -6.09 -24.72
C GLU A 398 40.26 -4.86 -24.09
N GLU A 399 39.81 -3.66 -24.40
CA GLU A 399 40.36 -2.38 -23.92
C GLU A 399 39.51 -1.70 -22.83
N TYR A 400 38.53 -2.42 -22.26
CA TYR A 400 37.65 -1.90 -21.22
C TYR A 400 37.67 -2.75 -19.95
#